data_79ad60b9061c4605a86ce14c15cbd316
#
_entry.id   79ad60b9061c4605a86ce14c15cbd316
#
_cell.length_a   1.000
_cell.length_b   1.000
_cell.length_c   1.000
_cell.angle_alpha   90.00
_cell.angle_beta   90.00
_cell.angle_gamma   90.00
#
_symmetry.space_group_name_H-M   'P 1'
#
loop_
_entity.id
_entity.type
_entity.pdbx_description
1 polymer ?
#
loop_
_entity_poly.entity_id
_entity_poly.type
_entity_poly.pdbx_seq_one_letter_code
_entity_poly.pdbx_strand_id
1 'polypeptide(L)'
;MTMQQIDTLATIYAQSLLELAEEAGGREKILELAEELEQVSDLLAGEDDLRTLFSTPVINEETREGLIRRIFENRVTDLLLRFMLVLNANDRLGHFDCIQAAYDQMVQDVFGRVEVDVVTAIELDEATLARISERLQKTLGKEPILHASIDESIIGGLQLRVGDRLMDGSVATRLRRLGEQLRK
;
A
#
# COMPACT_ATOMS: atom_id res chain seq x y z
N MET A 1 -11.63 16.78 -13.56
CA MET A 1 -11.05 15.57 -12.97
C MET A 1 -12.22 14.77 -12.40
N THR A 2 -12.70 13.77 -13.14
CA THR A 2 -13.83 12.95 -12.74
C THR A 2 -13.30 11.95 -11.71
N MET A 3 -13.77 12.01 -10.46
CA MET A 3 -13.56 10.92 -9.50
C MET A 3 -14.11 9.65 -10.15
N GLN A 4 -13.22 8.76 -10.60
CA GLN A 4 -13.60 7.41 -10.97
C GLN A 4 -14.14 6.77 -9.69
N GLN A 5 -15.43 6.44 -9.70
CA GLN A 5 -16.01 5.60 -8.66
C GLN A 5 -15.23 4.28 -8.71
N ILE A 6 -14.43 4.03 -7.67
CA ILE A 6 -13.78 2.74 -7.48
C ILE A 6 -14.93 1.74 -7.34
N ASP A 7 -15.12 0.94 -8.37
CA ASP A 7 -16.17 -0.07 -8.39
C ASP A 7 -15.85 -1.13 -7.33
N THR A 8 -16.83 -1.54 -6.55
CA THR A 8 -16.67 -2.58 -5.51
C THR A 8 -16.01 -3.83 -6.06
N LEU A 9 -16.27 -4.14 -7.33
CA LEU A 9 -15.66 -5.26 -8.03
C LEU A 9 -14.15 -5.04 -8.26
N ALA A 10 -13.75 -3.85 -8.68
CA ALA A 10 -12.35 -3.49 -8.87
C ALA A 10 -11.56 -3.61 -7.56
N THR A 11 -12.17 -3.18 -6.45
CA THR A 11 -11.59 -3.29 -5.10
C THR A 11 -11.33 -4.75 -4.71
N ILE A 12 -12.27 -5.67 -4.98
CA ILE A 12 -12.11 -7.10 -4.66
C ILE A 12 -10.96 -7.72 -5.47
N TYR A 13 -10.88 -7.43 -6.77
CA TYR A 13 -9.78 -7.94 -7.60
C TYR A 13 -8.43 -7.35 -7.20
N ALA A 14 -8.37 -6.06 -6.93
CA ALA A 14 -7.16 -5.38 -6.47
C ALA A 14 -6.68 -5.95 -5.12
N GLN A 15 -7.60 -6.19 -4.17
CA GLN A 15 -7.26 -6.79 -2.88
C GLN A 15 -6.72 -8.21 -3.05
N SER A 16 -7.38 -9.04 -3.86
CA SER A 16 -6.92 -10.40 -4.12
C SER A 16 -5.53 -10.42 -4.77
N LEU A 17 -5.24 -9.47 -5.68
CA LEU A 17 -3.94 -9.35 -6.31
C LEU A 17 -2.88 -8.89 -5.30
N LEU A 18 -3.22 -7.97 -4.39
CA LEU A 18 -2.34 -7.51 -3.32
C LEU A 18 -1.96 -8.66 -2.37
N GLU A 19 -2.94 -9.47 -1.95
CA GLU A 19 -2.71 -10.63 -1.10
C GLU A 19 -1.80 -11.67 -1.78
N LEU A 20 -2.03 -11.96 -3.06
CA LEU A 20 -1.18 -12.85 -3.84
C LEU A 20 0.25 -12.31 -4.02
N ALA A 21 0.41 -10.99 -4.18
CA ALA A 21 1.71 -10.35 -4.26
C ALA A 21 2.47 -10.43 -2.93
N GLU A 22 1.76 -10.22 -1.82
CA GLU A 22 2.32 -10.33 -0.48
C GLU A 22 2.82 -11.75 -0.20
N GLU A 23 2.04 -12.77 -0.55
CA GLU A 23 2.44 -14.18 -0.42
C GLU A 23 3.62 -14.57 -1.34
N ALA A 24 3.68 -14.00 -2.55
CA ALA A 24 4.70 -14.34 -3.56
C ALA A 24 6.07 -13.72 -3.28
N GLY A 25 6.15 -12.57 -2.61
CA GLY A 25 7.43 -11.89 -2.37
C GLY A 25 7.33 -10.65 -1.47
N GLY A 26 6.21 -10.46 -0.77
CA GLY A 26 6.01 -9.37 0.17
C GLY A 26 6.09 -8.00 -0.50
N ARG A 27 6.71 -7.05 0.21
CA ARG A 27 6.76 -5.63 -0.21
C ARG A 27 7.33 -5.42 -1.61
N GLU A 28 8.42 -6.11 -1.93
CA GLU A 28 9.12 -5.96 -3.23
C GLU A 28 8.19 -6.35 -4.39
N LYS A 29 7.47 -7.47 -4.23
CA LYS A 29 6.56 -7.96 -5.25
C LYS A 29 5.31 -7.10 -5.41
N ILE A 30 4.83 -6.49 -4.33
CA ILE A 30 3.70 -5.56 -4.37
C ILE A 30 4.07 -4.31 -5.19
N LEU A 31 5.27 -3.76 -4.98
CA LEU A 31 5.74 -2.57 -5.71
C LEU A 31 6.03 -2.90 -7.17
N GLU A 32 6.68 -4.04 -7.46
CA GLU A 32 6.91 -4.52 -8.82
C GLU A 32 5.61 -4.65 -9.60
N LEU A 33 4.57 -5.24 -8.99
CA LEU A 33 3.25 -5.36 -9.62
C LEU A 33 2.55 -4.02 -9.83
N ALA A 34 2.72 -3.04 -8.92
CA ALA A 34 2.18 -1.70 -9.11
C ALA A 34 2.78 -1.05 -10.37
N GLU A 35 4.10 -1.14 -10.54
CA GLU A 35 4.80 -0.62 -11.72
C GLU A 35 4.37 -1.33 -13.01
N GLU A 36 4.21 -2.66 -12.98
CA GLU A 36 3.73 -3.43 -14.13
C GLU A 36 2.29 -3.09 -14.51
N LEU A 37 1.39 -2.93 -13.53
CA LEU A 37 -0.01 -2.52 -13.77
C LEU A 37 -0.07 -1.12 -14.41
N GLU A 38 0.75 -0.17 -13.94
CA GLU A 38 0.84 1.17 -14.51
C GLU A 38 1.33 1.10 -15.96
N GLN A 39 2.41 0.36 -16.24
CA GLN A 39 2.94 0.18 -17.60
C GLN A 39 1.90 -0.43 -18.56
N VAL A 40 1.13 -1.42 -18.09
CA VAL A 40 0.06 -2.02 -18.91
C VAL A 40 -1.06 -1.02 -19.15
N SER A 41 -1.47 -0.25 -18.14
CA SER A 41 -2.49 0.80 -18.26
C SER A 41 -2.06 1.90 -19.24
N ASP A 42 -0.81 2.36 -19.16
CA ASP A 42 -0.24 3.34 -20.09
C ASP A 42 -0.21 2.83 -21.54
N LEU A 43 0.14 1.55 -21.70
CA LEU A 43 0.14 0.90 -23.02
C LEU A 43 -1.26 0.79 -23.60
N LEU A 44 -2.28 0.49 -22.77
CA LEU A 44 -3.69 0.48 -23.16
C LEU A 44 -4.21 1.89 -23.49
N ALA A 45 -3.72 2.92 -22.79
CA ALA A 45 -4.08 4.32 -23.06
C ALA A 45 -3.46 4.84 -24.37
N GLY A 46 -2.26 4.33 -24.75
CA GLY A 46 -1.53 4.73 -25.94
C GLY A 46 -1.98 4.04 -27.25
N GLU A 47 -2.66 2.88 -27.14
CA GLU A 47 -2.99 2.03 -28.31
C GLU A 47 -4.48 1.71 -28.36
N ASP A 48 -5.21 2.39 -29.25
CA ASP A 48 -6.68 2.22 -29.39
C ASP A 48 -7.08 0.77 -29.73
N ASP A 49 -6.26 0.05 -30.48
CA ASP A 49 -6.50 -1.35 -30.84
C ASP A 49 -6.47 -2.27 -29.60
N LEU A 50 -5.52 -2.05 -28.68
CA LEU A 50 -5.44 -2.79 -27.43
C LEU A 50 -6.60 -2.44 -26.49
N ARG A 51 -6.94 -1.17 -26.41
CA ARG A 51 -8.09 -0.72 -25.61
C ARG A 51 -9.38 -1.35 -26.11
N THR A 52 -9.55 -1.44 -27.42
CA THR A 52 -10.69 -2.11 -28.05
C THR A 52 -10.69 -3.61 -27.74
N LEU A 53 -9.54 -4.28 -27.75
CA LEU A 53 -9.39 -5.69 -27.38
C LEU A 53 -9.87 -5.95 -25.93
N PHE A 54 -9.54 -5.06 -25.00
CA PHE A 54 -9.92 -5.18 -23.59
C PHE A 54 -11.38 -4.84 -23.31
N SER A 55 -11.98 -3.90 -24.08
CA SER A 55 -13.33 -3.39 -23.82
C SER A 55 -14.42 -4.03 -24.66
N THR A 56 -14.07 -4.73 -25.78
CA THR A 56 -15.07 -5.21 -26.74
C THR A 56 -15.44 -6.68 -26.50
N PRO A 57 -16.72 -6.99 -26.25
CA PRO A 57 -17.20 -8.36 -26.07
C PRO A 57 -17.30 -9.17 -27.38
N VAL A 58 -17.00 -8.55 -28.53
CA VAL A 58 -17.14 -9.19 -29.86
C VAL A 58 -16.08 -10.26 -30.11
N ILE A 59 -14.91 -10.14 -29.45
CA ILE A 59 -13.82 -11.10 -29.59
C ILE A 59 -14.06 -12.25 -28.61
N ASN A 60 -14.03 -13.48 -29.10
CA ASN A 60 -14.21 -14.64 -28.23
C ASN A 60 -13.06 -14.79 -27.22
N GLU A 61 -13.34 -15.41 -26.08
CA GLU A 61 -12.43 -15.58 -24.95
C GLU A 61 -11.10 -16.22 -25.37
N GLU A 62 -11.13 -17.30 -26.17
CA GLU A 62 -9.93 -18.04 -26.60
C GLU A 62 -9.01 -17.19 -27.49
N THR A 63 -9.59 -16.41 -28.42
CA THR A 63 -8.80 -15.52 -29.27
C THR A 63 -8.18 -14.40 -28.46
N ARG A 64 -8.92 -13.84 -27.49
CA ARG A 64 -8.45 -12.80 -26.58
C ARG A 64 -7.34 -13.32 -25.67
N GLU A 65 -7.48 -14.53 -25.12
CA GLU A 65 -6.43 -15.20 -24.37
C GLU A 65 -5.14 -15.35 -25.18
N GLY A 66 -5.25 -15.85 -26.42
CA GLY A 66 -4.10 -15.99 -27.32
C GLY A 66 -3.39 -14.67 -27.63
N LEU A 67 -4.13 -13.58 -27.78
CA LEU A 67 -3.57 -12.24 -27.98
C LEU A 67 -2.89 -11.70 -26.70
N ILE A 68 -3.52 -11.86 -25.54
CA ILE A 68 -2.94 -11.46 -24.25
C ILE A 68 -1.60 -12.18 -24.04
N ARG A 69 -1.54 -13.49 -24.21
CA ARG A 69 -0.30 -14.25 -24.10
C ARG A 69 0.76 -13.75 -25.06
N ARG A 70 0.41 -13.57 -26.32
CA ARG A 70 1.36 -13.13 -27.37
C ARG A 70 1.94 -11.73 -27.10
N ILE A 71 1.17 -10.83 -26.50
CA ILE A 71 1.59 -9.44 -26.23
C ILE A 71 2.38 -9.34 -24.95
N PHE A 72 1.92 -10.02 -23.89
CA PHE A 72 2.41 -9.82 -22.53
C PHE A 72 3.33 -10.95 -22.02
N GLU A 73 3.34 -12.14 -22.66
CA GLU A 73 4.28 -13.21 -22.32
C GLU A 73 5.72 -12.72 -22.41
N ASN A 74 6.51 -12.91 -21.35
CA ASN A 74 7.87 -12.39 -21.16
C ASN A 74 8.01 -10.85 -21.02
N ARG A 75 6.93 -10.11 -20.89
CA ARG A 75 6.97 -8.65 -20.66
C ARG A 75 6.46 -8.28 -19.27
N VAL A 76 5.63 -9.11 -18.69
CA VAL A 76 5.09 -8.96 -17.35
C VAL A 76 5.38 -10.22 -16.55
N THR A 77 5.25 -10.14 -15.23
CA THR A 77 5.40 -11.30 -14.36
C THR A 77 4.32 -12.36 -14.62
N ASP A 78 4.65 -13.63 -14.31
CA ASP A 78 3.68 -14.73 -14.40
C ASP A 78 2.41 -14.47 -13.58
N LEU A 79 2.54 -13.77 -12.46
CA LEU A 79 1.42 -13.43 -11.60
C LEU A 79 0.46 -12.47 -12.30
N LEU A 80 0.97 -11.39 -12.89
CA LEU A 80 0.16 -10.43 -13.62
C LEU A 80 -0.46 -11.05 -14.89
N LEU A 81 0.30 -11.88 -15.62
CA LEU A 81 -0.21 -12.58 -16.80
C LEU A 81 -1.40 -13.48 -16.42
N ARG A 82 -1.27 -14.30 -15.37
CA ARG A 82 -2.36 -15.15 -14.86
C ARG A 82 -3.56 -14.32 -14.42
N PHE A 83 -3.32 -13.21 -13.75
CA PHE A 83 -4.38 -12.29 -13.34
C PHE A 83 -5.16 -11.75 -14.53
N MET A 84 -4.48 -11.29 -15.58
CA MET A 84 -5.13 -10.83 -16.81
C MET A 84 -5.96 -11.96 -17.47
N LEU A 85 -5.48 -13.20 -17.46
CA LEU A 85 -6.23 -14.35 -17.98
C LEU A 85 -7.48 -14.65 -17.15
N VAL A 86 -7.41 -14.51 -15.83
CA VAL A 86 -8.58 -14.62 -14.93
C VAL A 86 -9.60 -13.51 -15.22
N LEU A 87 -9.15 -12.28 -15.45
CA LEU A 87 -10.02 -11.18 -15.84
C LEU A 87 -10.68 -11.46 -17.21
N ASN A 88 -9.94 -12.04 -18.16
CA ASN A 88 -10.47 -12.44 -19.46
C ASN A 88 -11.57 -13.51 -19.32
N ALA A 89 -11.31 -14.57 -18.57
CA ALA A 89 -12.26 -15.66 -18.33
C ALA A 89 -13.56 -15.21 -17.65
N ASN A 90 -13.48 -14.12 -16.86
CA ASN A 90 -14.63 -13.53 -16.18
C ASN A 90 -15.25 -12.35 -16.95
N ASP A 91 -14.77 -12.03 -18.16
CA ASP A 91 -15.18 -10.87 -18.98
C ASP A 91 -15.06 -9.53 -18.24
N ARG A 92 -13.96 -9.37 -17.48
CA ARG A 92 -13.67 -8.20 -16.63
C ARG A 92 -12.46 -7.38 -17.07
N LEU A 93 -11.86 -7.68 -18.21
CA LEU A 93 -10.72 -6.93 -18.75
C LEU A 93 -11.03 -5.43 -18.93
N GLY A 94 -12.26 -5.08 -19.28
CA GLY A 94 -12.68 -3.68 -19.42
C GLY A 94 -12.66 -2.86 -18.11
N HIS A 95 -12.51 -3.53 -16.95
CA HIS A 95 -12.36 -2.87 -15.65
C HIS A 95 -10.89 -2.73 -15.23
N PHE A 96 -9.92 -3.04 -16.11
CA PHE A 96 -8.50 -3.06 -15.79
C PHE A 96 -8.02 -1.72 -15.20
N ASP A 97 -8.38 -0.59 -15.80
CA ASP A 97 -8.00 0.74 -15.32
C ASP A 97 -8.55 1.04 -13.91
N CYS A 98 -9.77 0.59 -13.62
CA CYS A 98 -10.37 0.73 -12.28
C CYS A 98 -9.67 -0.16 -11.25
N ILE A 99 -9.26 -1.37 -11.67
CA ILE A 99 -8.52 -2.32 -10.81
C ILE A 99 -7.13 -1.77 -10.50
N GLN A 100 -6.43 -1.24 -11.50
CA GLN A 100 -5.13 -0.59 -11.34
C GLN A 100 -5.23 0.59 -10.36
N ALA A 101 -6.19 1.49 -10.54
CA ALA A 101 -6.40 2.62 -9.64
C ALA A 101 -6.72 2.19 -8.20
N ALA A 102 -7.51 1.11 -8.03
CA ALA A 102 -7.81 0.54 -6.72
C ALA A 102 -6.56 -0.10 -6.07
N TYR A 103 -5.73 -0.77 -6.88
CA TYR A 103 -4.47 -1.37 -6.42
C TYR A 103 -3.49 -0.29 -5.94
N ASP A 104 -3.30 0.78 -6.71
CA ASP A 104 -2.44 1.90 -6.34
C ASP A 104 -2.89 2.56 -5.05
N GLN A 105 -4.20 2.76 -4.88
CA GLN A 105 -4.73 3.31 -3.63
C GLN A 105 -4.40 2.39 -2.44
N MET A 106 -4.54 1.07 -2.59
CA MET A 106 -4.19 0.11 -1.54
C MET A 106 -2.69 0.10 -1.25
N VAL A 107 -1.83 0.18 -2.27
CA VAL A 107 -0.37 0.29 -2.11
C VAL A 107 0.00 1.56 -1.35
N GLN A 108 -0.63 2.69 -1.68
CA GLN A 108 -0.44 3.94 -0.93
C GLN A 108 -0.92 3.82 0.53
N ASP A 109 -2.03 3.13 0.77
CA ASP A 109 -2.54 2.90 2.12
C ASP A 109 -1.62 1.99 2.94
N VAL A 110 -1.01 0.99 2.32
CA VAL A 110 -0.09 0.04 2.98
C VAL A 110 1.30 0.64 3.16
N PHE A 111 1.85 1.28 2.12
CA PHE A 111 3.24 1.78 2.08
C PHE A 111 3.35 3.30 2.12
N GLY A 112 2.21 4.01 2.17
CA GLY A 112 2.16 5.46 2.20
C GLY A 112 2.82 6.06 3.44
N ARG A 113 2.93 7.38 3.43
CA ARG A 113 3.47 8.13 4.56
C ARG A 113 2.49 8.13 5.73
N VAL A 114 3.01 8.03 6.94
CA VAL A 114 2.24 8.14 8.16
C VAL A 114 2.83 9.23 9.05
N GLU A 115 1.99 10.18 9.45
CA GLU A 115 2.38 11.21 10.41
C GLU A 115 2.50 10.60 11.81
N VAL A 116 3.62 10.88 12.46
CA VAL A 116 3.93 10.41 13.81
C VAL A 116 4.38 11.57 14.67
N ASP A 117 3.57 11.95 15.65
CA ASP A 117 3.98 12.90 16.67
C ASP A 117 4.89 12.19 17.70
N VAL A 118 6.06 12.75 17.89
CA VAL A 118 7.06 12.27 18.85
C VAL A 118 7.23 13.29 19.96
N VAL A 119 6.74 13.00 21.17
CA VAL A 119 6.89 13.88 22.32
C VAL A 119 8.00 13.36 23.22
N THR A 120 8.95 14.23 23.57
CA THR A 120 10.12 13.91 24.42
C THR A 120 10.34 14.97 25.48
N ALA A 121 11.06 14.63 26.56
CA ALA A 121 11.37 15.59 27.62
C ALA A 121 12.51 16.55 27.25
N ILE A 122 13.33 16.20 26.28
CA ILE A 122 14.49 16.95 25.81
C ILE A 122 14.53 16.95 24.28
N GLU A 123 15.22 17.90 23.69
CA GLU A 123 15.46 17.93 22.26
C GLU A 123 16.22 16.68 21.78
N LEU A 124 15.76 16.07 20.70
CA LEU A 124 16.39 14.91 20.08
C LEU A 124 17.37 15.36 19.00
N ASP A 125 18.53 14.72 18.99
CA ASP A 125 19.48 14.86 17.89
C ASP A 125 19.00 14.14 16.61
N GLU A 126 19.48 14.59 15.44
CA GLU A 126 19.12 14.02 14.16
C GLU A 126 19.39 12.50 14.06
N ALA A 127 20.47 12.03 14.70
CA ALA A 127 20.82 10.61 14.72
C ALA A 127 19.78 9.78 15.47
N THR A 128 19.23 10.30 16.56
CA THR A 128 18.18 9.63 17.32
C THR A 128 16.85 9.65 16.58
N LEU A 129 16.49 10.77 15.94
CA LEU A 129 15.31 10.85 15.07
C LEU A 129 15.38 9.85 13.92
N ALA A 130 16.53 9.74 13.25
CA ALA A 130 16.74 8.76 12.19
C ALA A 130 16.54 7.31 12.66
N ARG A 131 17.06 6.98 13.87
CA ARG A 131 16.87 5.64 14.47
C ARG A 131 15.42 5.35 14.86
N ILE A 132 14.68 6.36 15.32
CA ILE A 132 13.25 6.25 15.60
C ILE A 132 12.49 6.00 14.29
N SER A 133 12.77 6.79 13.26
CA SER A 133 12.18 6.65 11.92
C SER A 133 12.39 5.24 11.37
N GLU A 134 13.63 4.75 11.39
CA GLU A 134 13.95 3.40 10.88
C GLU A 134 13.18 2.29 11.63
N ARG A 135 13.08 2.41 12.95
CA ARG A 135 12.32 1.43 13.76
C ARG A 135 10.82 1.49 13.49
N LEU A 136 10.27 2.70 13.36
CA LEU A 136 8.86 2.90 13.04
C LEU A 136 8.54 2.38 11.65
N GLN A 137 9.40 2.65 10.67
CA GLN A 137 9.26 2.13 9.32
C GLN A 137 9.22 0.59 9.30
N LYS A 138 10.11 -0.07 10.04
CA LYS A 138 10.11 -1.55 10.16
C LYS A 138 8.86 -2.09 10.86
N THR A 139 8.27 -1.32 11.79
CA THR A 139 7.13 -1.78 12.59
C THR A 139 5.79 -1.46 11.92
N LEU A 140 5.69 -0.30 11.28
CA LEU A 140 4.46 0.20 10.65
C LEU A 140 4.35 -0.21 9.18
N GLY A 141 5.48 -0.57 8.53
CA GLY A 141 5.53 -0.81 7.10
C GLY A 141 5.38 0.45 6.24
N LYS A 142 5.21 1.63 6.87
CA LYS A 142 4.98 2.94 6.24
C LYS A 142 6.17 3.86 6.50
N GLU A 143 6.39 4.84 5.62
CA GLU A 143 7.39 5.88 5.80
C GLU A 143 6.90 6.89 6.86
N PRO A 144 7.51 6.96 8.07
CA PRO A 144 7.03 7.86 9.09
C PRO A 144 7.53 9.30 8.83
N ILE A 145 6.62 10.25 8.85
CA ILE A 145 6.93 11.69 8.95
C ILE A 145 6.90 12.05 10.42
N LEU A 146 8.07 12.34 10.99
CA LEU A 146 8.19 12.62 12.42
C LEU A 146 7.98 14.10 12.70
N HIS A 147 7.03 14.41 13.58
CA HIS A 147 6.80 15.73 14.18
C HIS A 147 7.28 15.70 15.63
N ALA A 148 8.54 16.13 15.87
CA ALA A 148 9.12 16.14 17.20
C ALA A 148 8.63 17.36 17.99
N SER A 149 8.21 17.15 19.23
CA SER A 149 7.85 18.19 20.19
C SER A 149 8.43 17.89 21.57
N ILE A 150 8.64 18.94 22.37
CA ILE A 150 9.21 18.82 23.71
C ILE A 150 8.13 19.06 24.75
N ASP A 151 8.00 18.14 25.70
CA ASP A 151 7.15 18.27 26.88
C ASP A 151 7.91 17.78 28.11
N GLU A 152 8.40 18.71 28.92
CA GLU A 152 9.15 18.41 30.15
C GLU A 152 8.31 17.64 31.19
N SER A 153 6.96 17.71 31.08
CA SER A 153 6.07 17.05 32.05
C SER A 153 6.16 15.52 32.01
N ILE A 154 6.64 14.94 30.92
CA ILE A 154 6.84 13.49 30.79
C ILE A 154 8.03 12.96 31.59
N ILE A 155 8.90 13.89 32.11
CA ILE A 155 10.11 13.65 32.90
C ILE A 155 11.21 12.93 32.08
N GLY A 156 10.86 12.05 31.16
CA GLY A 156 11.77 11.28 30.32
C GLY A 156 11.05 10.18 29.57
N GLY A 157 11.80 9.48 28.72
CA GLY A 157 11.21 8.54 27.76
C GLY A 157 10.62 9.25 26.55
N LEU A 158 9.68 8.60 25.86
CA LEU A 158 9.01 9.16 24.70
C LEU A 158 7.54 8.72 24.62
N GLN A 159 6.72 9.58 24.06
CA GLN A 159 5.37 9.27 23.64
C GLN A 159 5.31 9.34 22.11
N LEU A 160 4.66 8.35 21.50
CA LEU A 160 4.44 8.28 20.05
C LEU A 160 2.94 8.28 19.78
N ARG A 161 2.50 9.16 18.91
CA ARG A 161 1.13 9.19 18.45
C ARG A 161 1.10 8.92 16.94
N VAL A 162 0.41 7.87 16.54
CA VAL A 162 0.23 7.47 15.14
C VAL A 162 -1.26 7.48 14.84
N GLY A 163 -1.75 8.54 14.23
CA GLY A 163 -3.18 8.76 14.05
C GLY A 163 -3.90 8.76 15.41
N ASP A 164 -4.85 7.84 15.61
CA ASP A 164 -5.62 7.72 16.87
C ASP A 164 -4.93 6.87 17.94
N ARG A 165 -3.80 6.25 17.64
CA ARG A 165 -3.08 5.39 18.59
C ARG A 165 -1.99 6.15 19.31
N LEU A 166 -2.07 6.20 20.65
CA LEU A 166 -1.05 6.75 21.51
C LEU A 166 -0.26 5.61 22.19
N MET A 167 1.05 5.59 21.97
CA MET A 167 2.00 4.71 22.66
C MET A 167 2.81 5.53 23.67
N ASP A 168 2.48 5.39 24.95
CA ASP A 168 3.11 6.14 26.03
C ASP A 168 4.17 5.30 26.73
N GLY A 169 5.44 5.62 26.46
CA GLY A 169 6.63 5.08 27.11
C GLY A 169 7.27 6.02 28.14
N SER A 170 6.55 7.08 28.58
CA SER A 170 7.08 8.08 29.48
C SER A 170 7.40 7.53 30.90
N VAL A 171 8.40 8.13 31.53
CA VAL A 171 8.77 7.85 32.93
C VAL A 171 7.65 8.29 33.87
N ALA A 172 6.99 9.41 33.59
CA ALA A 172 5.86 9.91 34.36
C ALA A 172 4.73 8.86 34.46
N THR A 173 4.35 8.25 33.36
CA THR A 173 3.31 7.20 33.35
C THR A 173 3.77 5.93 34.07
N ARG A 174 5.04 5.54 33.93
CA ARG A 174 5.60 4.39 34.66
C ARG A 174 5.58 4.63 36.18
N LEU A 175 5.96 5.81 36.62
CA LEU A 175 5.92 6.17 38.05
C LEU A 175 4.49 6.20 38.59
N ARG A 176 3.55 6.74 37.84
CA ARG A 176 2.14 6.75 38.23
C ARG A 176 1.61 5.33 38.42
N ARG A 177 1.86 4.43 37.46
CA ARG A 177 1.43 3.02 37.55
C ARG A 177 2.05 2.29 38.73
N LEU A 178 3.34 2.54 39.03
CA LEU A 178 4.00 2.00 40.26
C LEU A 178 3.36 2.53 41.54
N GLY A 179 3.07 3.83 41.62
CA GLY A 179 2.37 4.43 42.76
C GLY A 179 0.96 3.84 42.99
N GLU A 180 0.23 3.51 41.93
CA GLU A 180 -1.08 2.85 42.01
C GLU A 180 -0.97 1.39 42.50
N GLN A 181 0.08 0.67 42.09
CA GLN A 181 0.34 -0.71 42.53
C GLN A 181 0.76 -0.78 44.01
N LEU A 182 1.48 0.23 44.52
CA LEU A 182 1.90 0.30 45.92
C LEU A 182 0.79 0.77 46.89
N ARG A 183 -0.32 1.27 46.37
CA ARG A 183 -1.50 1.69 47.16
C ARG A 183 -2.54 0.59 47.32
N LYS A 184 -2.37 -0.54 46.63
CA LYS A 184 -3.19 -1.75 46.82
C LYS A 184 -2.52 -2.70 47.79
#